data_844e989228f7562cbab0bffa2f0255a6
#
_entry.id   844e989228f7562cbab0bffa2f0255a6
#
_cell.length_a   1.000
_cell.length_b   1.000
_cell.length_c   1.000
_cell.angle_alpha   90.00
_cell.angle_beta   90.00
_cell.angle_gamma   90.00
#
_symmetry.space_group_name_H-M   'P 1'
#
loop_
_entity.id
_entity.type
_entity.pdbx_description
1 polymer ?
#
loop_
_entity_poly.entity_id
_entity_poly.type
_entity_poly.pdbx_seq_one_letter_code
_entity_poly.pdbx_strand_id
1 'polypeptide(L)'
;TMFFDGSKMLNGSGAGVVLVSPRGDKLRYVLQIHFDSSNNEAEYEALLYGLCMAISLGVRRHMVYGDSDLVVNQVMKEWDVKSPAMTGYCNAVRKLEKKFEGLELHHVPRLKNQAADDLAKIGSRREAIPSGVFLEHVHTPSVQEDPFTEEAPQPKSSTDPTEAEVPAVVDLIMEVLVITPDWTVPYIAYILRKELPENEEEAREIIHRSKAFTVMRGQLYRESATGVSQKCITPEEGRMIINDIHSGTCG
;
A
#
# COMPACT_ATOMS: atom_id res chain seq x y z
N THR A 1 -2.01 4.03 15.52
CA THR A 1 -3.15 3.09 15.37
C THR A 1 -3.63 3.11 13.93
N MET A 2 -4.06 1.96 13.41
CA MET A 2 -4.59 1.81 12.05
C MET A 2 -5.90 1.02 12.07
N PHE A 3 -6.80 1.40 11.17
CA PHE A 3 -8.01 0.64 10.82
C PHE A 3 -7.95 0.32 9.33
N PHE A 4 -8.34 -0.90 8.96
CA PHE A 4 -8.36 -1.34 7.56
C PHE A 4 -9.62 -2.13 7.25
N ASP A 5 -10.04 -2.10 6.00
CA ASP A 5 -11.15 -2.89 5.47
C ASP A 5 -11.02 -3.09 3.97
N GLY A 6 -11.53 -4.20 3.46
CA GLY A 6 -11.64 -4.53 2.06
C GLY A 6 -13.09 -4.70 1.63
N SER A 7 -13.40 -4.33 0.40
CA SER A 7 -14.76 -4.47 -0.16
C SER A 7 -14.70 -4.90 -1.63
N LYS A 8 -15.42 -5.98 -1.96
CA LYS A 8 -15.67 -6.39 -3.35
C LYS A 8 -17.12 -6.14 -3.71
N MET A 9 -17.34 -5.44 -4.81
CA MET A 9 -18.64 -5.15 -5.41
C MET A 9 -18.67 -5.58 -6.87
N LEU A 10 -19.83 -5.55 -7.52
CA LEU A 10 -19.95 -5.84 -8.97
C LEU A 10 -19.08 -4.93 -9.83
N ASN A 11 -18.90 -3.69 -9.41
CA ASN A 11 -18.16 -2.66 -10.15
C ASN A 11 -16.64 -2.69 -9.89
N GLY A 12 -16.17 -3.55 -9.00
CA GLY A 12 -14.76 -3.68 -8.67
C GLY A 12 -14.50 -3.90 -7.19
N SER A 13 -13.23 -3.99 -6.87
CA SER A 13 -12.74 -4.11 -5.50
C SER A 13 -12.14 -2.79 -5.02
N GLY A 14 -12.23 -2.56 -3.73
CA GLY A 14 -11.66 -1.39 -3.09
C GLY A 14 -11.21 -1.70 -1.67
N ALA A 15 -10.37 -0.85 -1.14
CA ALA A 15 -9.91 -0.96 0.23
C ALA A 15 -9.90 0.41 0.91
N GLY A 16 -10.01 0.41 2.22
CA GLY A 16 -10.00 1.60 3.06
C GLY A 16 -8.98 1.47 4.17
N VAL A 17 -8.19 2.52 4.36
CA VAL A 17 -7.20 2.58 5.44
C VAL A 17 -7.32 3.91 6.18
N VAL A 18 -7.34 3.84 7.50
CA VAL A 18 -7.32 5.01 8.37
C VAL A 18 -6.17 4.89 9.35
N LEU A 19 -5.16 5.73 9.22
CA LEU A 19 -4.08 5.87 10.19
C LEU A 19 -4.42 6.97 11.18
N VAL A 20 -4.27 6.70 12.46
CA VAL A 20 -4.55 7.65 13.54
C VAL A 20 -3.29 7.88 14.35
N SER A 21 -2.83 9.13 14.41
CA SER A 21 -1.69 9.53 15.23
C SER A 21 -2.00 9.45 16.72
N PRO A 22 -1.00 9.46 17.62
CA PRO A 22 -1.24 9.58 19.07
C PRO A 22 -1.99 10.86 19.48
N ARG A 23 -1.95 11.90 18.66
CA ARG A 23 -2.65 13.16 18.88
C ARG A 23 -4.09 13.16 18.34
N GLY A 24 -4.48 12.08 17.62
CA GLY A 24 -5.82 11.94 17.04
C GLY A 24 -5.93 12.42 15.60
N ASP A 25 -4.85 12.89 14.96
CA ASP A 25 -4.86 13.25 13.55
C ASP A 25 -5.08 12.00 12.69
N LYS A 26 -5.79 12.16 11.56
CA LYS A 26 -6.19 11.03 10.73
C LYS A 26 -5.71 11.21 9.30
N LEU A 27 -4.97 10.22 8.81
CA LEU A 27 -4.74 10.02 7.37
C LEU A 27 -5.71 8.96 6.87
N ARG A 28 -6.42 9.27 5.79
CA ARG A 28 -7.47 8.42 5.23
C ARG A 28 -7.14 8.11 3.79
N TYR A 29 -7.15 6.83 3.44
CA TYR A 29 -6.84 6.34 2.10
C TYR A 29 -8.00 5.51 1.55
N VAL A 30 -8.35 5.76 0.31
CA VAL A 30 -9.20 4.92 -0.51
C VAL A 30 -8.30 4.25 -1.54
N LEU A 31 -8.34 2.93 -1.62
CA LEU A 31 -7.68 2.17 -2.67
C LEU A 31 -8.72 1.71 -3.68
N GLN A 32 -8.45 1.98 -4.95
CA GLN A 32 -9.19 1.38 -6.06
C GLN A 32 -8.38 0.24 -6.64
N ILE A 33 -8.84 -0.99 -6.42
CA ILE A 33 -8.19 -2.22 -6.89
C ILE A 33 -8.67 -2.50 -8.31
N HIS A 34 -7.73 -2.61 -9.26
CA HIS A 34 -7.99 -2.73 -10.71
C HIS A 34 -7.72 -4.14 -11.26
N PHE A 35 -7.51 -5.12 -10.41
CA PHE A 35 -7.44 -6.54 -10.77
C PHE A 35 -8.62 -7.30 -10.15
N ASP A 36 -8.88 -8.50 -10.66
CA ASP A 36 -9.92 -9.35 -10.06
C ASP A 36 -9.41 -9.91 -8.73
N SER A 37 -10.06 -9.55 -7.66
CA SER A 37 -9.72 -9.97 -6.30
C SER A 37 -10.95 -10.48 -5.58
N SER A 38 -10.77 -11.42 -4.67
CA SER A 38 -11.78 -11.79 -3.68
C SER A 38 -11.93 -10.69 -2.61
N ASN A 39 -12.96 -10.78 -1.78
CA ASN A 39 -13.10 -9.87 -0.64
C ASN A 39 -11.92 -9.99 0.33
N ASN A 40 -11.46 -11.22 0.59
CA ASN A 40 -10.32 -11.47 1.48
C ASN A 40 -9.02 -10.88 0.93
N GLU A 41 -8.79 -10.96 -0.39
CA GLU A 41 -7.62 -10.32 -1.02
C GLU A 41 -7.70 -8.80 -0.90
N ALA A 42 -8.86 -8.20 -1.10
CA ALA A 42 -9.03 -6.76 -0.90
C ALA A 42 -8.74 -6.34 0.55
N GLU A 43 -9.09 -7.17 1.53
CA GLU A 43 -8.77 -6.96 2.94
C GLU A 43 -7.26 -7.05 3.21
N TYR A 44 -6.59 -8.05 2.62
CA TYR A 44 -5.13 -8.16 2.72
C TYR A 44 -4.41 -7.00 2.03
N GLU A 45 -4.89 -6.55 0.87
CA GLU A 45 -4.36 -5.37 0.18
C GLU A 45 -4.47 -4.11 1.06
N ALA A 46 -5.61 -3.93 1.74
CA ALA A 46 -5.79 -2.86 2.71
C ALA A 46 -4.77 -2.92 3.85
N LEU A 47 -4.60 -4.12 4.43
CA LEU A 47 -3.66 -4.36 5.52
C LEU A 47 -2.21 -4.09 5.10
N LEU A 48 -1.78 -4.66 3.97
CA LEU A 48 -0.41 -4.49 3.46
C LEU A 48 -0.12 -3.03 3.13
N TYR A 49 -1.01 -2.36 2.42
CA TYR A 49 -0.86 -0.94 2.09
C TYR A 49 -0.72 -0.10 3.36
N GLY A 50 -1.60 -0.30 4.33
CA GLY A 50 -1.57 0.45 5.58
C GLY A 50 -0.30 0.21 6.41
N LEU A 51 0.21 -1.03 6.47
CA LEU A 51 1.48 -1.36 7.13
C LEU A 51 2.66 -0.70 6.41
N CYS A 52 2.70 -0.72 5.09
CA CYS A 52 3.73 -0.04 4.31
C CYS A 52 3.71 1.47 4.56
N MET A 53 2.53 2.08 4.59
CA MET A 53 2.39 3.51 4.93
C MET A 53 2.86 3.80 6.35
N ALA A 54 2.54 2.96 7.34
CA ALA A 54 3.01 3.12 8.70
C ALA A 54 4.55 3.04 8.79
N ILE A 55 5.18 2.12 8.05
CA ILE A 55 6.64 2.01 7.96
C ILE A 55 7.24 3.27 7.34
N SER A 56 6.68 3.77 6.23
CA SER A 56 7.15 4.98 5.55
C SER A 56 7.07 6.23 6.43
N LEU A 57 6.08 6.27 7.35
CA LEU A 57 5.92 7.31 8.36
C LEU A 57 6.82 7.13 9.58
N GLY A 58 7.68 6.09 9.61
CA GLY A 58 8.59 5.83 10.72
C GLY A 58 7.92 5.30 11.99
N VAL A 59 6.72 4.71 11.87
CA VAL A 59 6.01 4.12 13.00
C VAL A 59 6.74 2.86 13.46
N ARG A 60 7.16 2.81 14.73
CA ARG A 60 7.88 1.66 15.30
C ARG A 60 6.97 0.68 16.00
N ARG A 61 5.95 1.16 16.70
CA ARG A 61 4.96 0.32 17.39
C ARG A 61 3.58 0.64 16.85
N HIS A 62 2.86 -0.39 16.44
CA HIS A 62 1.62 -0.20 15.72
C HIS A 62 0.51 -1.12 16.23
N MET A 63 -0.66 -0.55 16.45
CA MET A 63 -1.89 -1.28 16.76
C MET A 63 -2.78 -1.23 15.52
N VAL A 64 -3.22 -2.36 15.04
CA VAL A 64 -3.97 -2.53 13.80
C VAL A 64 -5.32 -3.18 14.12
N TYR A 65 -6.38 -2.64 13.57
CA TYR A 65 -7.75 -3.10 13.77
C TYR A 65 -8.43 -3.39 12.43
N GLY A 66 -9.08 -4.55 12.33
CA GLY A 66 -9.90 -4.95 11.20
C GLY A 66 -11.12 -5.74 11.67
N ASP A 67 -12.17 -5.80 10.87
CA ASP A 67 -13.38 -6.57 11.16
C ASP A 67 -13.47 -7.89 10.38
N SER A 68 -12.40 -8.26 9.68
CA SER A 68 -12.25 -9.57 9.06
C SER A 68 -11.67 -10.58 10.06
N ASP A 69 -12.52 -11.44 10.61
CA ASP A 69 -12.08 -12.56 11.45
C ASP A 69 -11.05 -13.42 10.74
N LEU A 70 -11.25 -13.65 9.43
CA LEU A 70 -10.35 -14.49 8.64
C LEU A 70 -8.94 -13.89 8.58
N VAL A 71 -8.81 -12.64 8.15
CA VAL A 71 -7.51 -12.00 7.96
C VAL A 71 -6.78 -11.87 9.30
N VAL A 72 -7.48 -11.40 10.33
CA VAL A 72 -6.86 -11.22 11.66
C VAL A 72 -6.37 -12.56 12.22
N ASN A 73 -7.21 -13.60 12.24
CA ASN A 73 -6.84 -14.89 12.83
C ASN A 73 -5.78 -15.64 12.01
N GLN A 74 -5.77 -15.50 10.67
CA GLN A 74 -4.72 -16.08 9.84
C GLN A 74 -3.35 -15.41 10.07
N VAL A 75 -3.32 -14.09 10.18
CA VAL A 75 -2.08 -13.36 10.48
C VAL A 75 -1.57 -13.70 11.87
N MET A 76 -2.47 -13.78 12.87
CA MET A 76 -2.15 -14.15 14.26
C MET A 76 -1.81 -15.64 14.44
N LYS A 77 -1.89 -16.44 13.37
CA LYS A 77 -1.64 -17.90 13.36
C LYS A 77 -2.64 -18.70 14.21
N GLU A 78 -3.79 -18.17 14.48
CA GLU A 78 -4.86 -18.88 15.17
C GLU A 78 -5.67 -19.76 14.21
N TRP A 79 -5.69 -19.41 12.92
CA TRP A 79 -6.32 -20.19 11.86
C TRP A 79 -5.34 -20.60 10.77
N ASP A 80 -5.51 -21.82 10.27
CA ASP A 80 -4.73 -22.34 9.15
C ASP A 80 -5.10 -21.63 7.85
N VAL A 81 -4.07 -21.38 7.03
CA VAL A 81 -4.23 -20.81 5.70
C VAL A 81 -4.24 -21.94 4.67
N LYS A 82 -5.39 -22.16 4.04
CA LYS A 82 -5.56 -23.26 3.07
C LYS A 82 -5.31 -22.86 1.62
N SER A 83 -5.45 -21.58 1.29
CA SER A 83 -5.27 -21.07 -0.06
C SER A 83 -3.82 -20.63 -0.29
N PRO A 84 -3.17 -21.00 -1.42
CA PRO A 84 -1.84 -20.50 -1.78
C PRO A 84 -1.76 -18.98 -1.81
N ALA A 85 -2.74 -18.30 -2.42
CA ALA A 85 -2.82 -16.85 -2.45
C ALA A 85 -2.84 -16.24 -1.05
N MET A 86 -3.69 -16.76 -0.16
CA MET A 86 -3.76 -16.28 1.23
C MET A 86 -2.45 -16.56 2.00
N THR A 87 -1.78 -17.67 1.71
CA THR A 87 -0.45 -17.98 2.26
C THR A 87 0.57 -16.92 1.85
N GLY A 88 0.58 -16.54 0.59
CA GLY A 88 1.41 -15.43 0.09
C GLY A 88 1.16 -14.13 0.85
N TYR A 89 -0.10 -13.74 0.98
CA TYR A 89 -0.49 -12.54 1.73
C TYR A 89 -0.07 -12.59 3.21
N CYS A 90 -0.31 -13.71 3.90
CA CYS A 90 0.15 -13.90 5.29
C CYS A 90 1.67 -13.76 5.41
N ASN A 91 2.42 -14.35 4.47
CA ASN A 91 3.87 -14.26 4.47
C ASN A 91 4.35 -12.82 4.23
N ALA A 92 3.69 -12.07 3.33
CA ALA A 92 3.98 -10.66 3.10
C ALA A 92 3.75 -9.83 4.37
N VAL A 93 2.62 -10.03 5.07
CA VAL A 93 2.37 -9.35 6.36
C VAL A 93 3.45 -9.68 7.39
N ARG A 94 3.84 -10.96 7.52
CA ARG A 94 4.89 -11.39 8.46
C ARG A 94 6.27 -10.80 8.15
N LYS A 95 6.58 -10.57 6.87
CA LYS A 95 7.81 -9.86 6.48
C LYS A 95 7.77 -8.40 6.91
N LEU A 96 6.62 -7.72 6.76
CA LEU A 96 6.45 -6.34 7.22
C LEU A 96 6.45 -6.23 8.75
N GLU A 97 5.87 -7.21 9.47
CA GLU A 97 5.88 -7.29 10.93
C GLU A 97 7.29 -7.13 11.51
N LYS A 98 8.29 -7.79 10.90
CA LYS A 98 9.69 -7.72 11.33
C LYS A 98 10.30 -6.30 11.27
N LYS A 99 9.67 -5.38 10.57
CA LYS A 99 10.11 -3.97 10.46
C LYS A 99 9.59 -3.09 11.59
N PHE A 100 8.66 -3.61 12.40
CA PHE A 100 8.15 -2.93 13.60
C PHE A 100 8.85 -3.45 14.86
N GLU A 101 9.01 -2.59 15.84
CA GLU A 101 9.44 -2.98 17.20
C GLU A 101 8.30 -3.67 17.96
N GLY A 102 7.06 -3.49 17.53
CA GLY A 102 5.87 -4.13 18.02
C GLY A 102 4.69 -3.88 17.09
N LEU A 103 4.05 -4.96 16.65
CA LEU A 103 2.85 -4.96 15.84
C LEU A 103 1.79 -5.84 16.51
N GLU A 104 0.61 -5.29 16.74
CA GLU A 104 -0.53 -6.01 17.28
C GLU A 104 -1.71 -5.88 16.32
N LEU A 105 -2.28 -7.01 15.89
CA LEU A 105 -3.51 -7.07 15.14
C LEU A 105 -4.66 -7.47 16.07
N HIS A 106 -5.78 -6.76 15.96
CA HIS A 106 -6.97 -7.02 16.75
C HIS A 106 -8.22 -7.05 15.87
N HIS A 107 -9.06 -8.04 16.07
CA HIS A 107 -10.40 -8.04 15.52
C HIS A 107 -11.27 -7.02 16.27
N VAL A 108 -12.07 -6.26 15.53
CA VAL A 108 -13.06 -5.33 16.07
C VAL A 108 -14.41 -5.51 15.39
N PRO A 109 -15.52 -5.32 16.12
CA PRO A 109 -16.84 -5.32 15.49
C PRO A 109 -16.91 -4.25 14.38
N ARG A 110 -17.63 -4.56 13.30
CA ARG A 110 -17.80 -3.69 12.12
C ARG A 110 -18.19 -2.24 12.47
N LEU A 111 -19.01 -2.06 13.49
CA LEU A 111 -19.39 -0.72 13.96
C LEU A 111 -18.20 0.12 14.39
N LYS A 112 -17.14 -0.49 14.91
CA LYS A 112 -15.90 0.20 15.31
C LYS A 112 -14.94 0.39 14.13
N ASN A 113 -15.14 -0.34 13.02
CA ASN A 113 -14.34 -0.24 11.78
C ASN A 113 -15.03 0.60 10.70
N GLN A 114 -16.17 1.23 10.99
CA GLN A 114 -17.02 1.93 10.02
C GLN A 114 -16.26 2.91 9.12
N ALA A 115 -15.28 3.62 9.66
CA ALA A 115 -14.52 4.60 8.87
C ALA A 115 -13.69 3.94 7.76
N ALA A 116 -13.12 2.77 7.99
CA ALA A 116 -12.39 2.00 6.98
C ALA A 116 -13.37 1.33 6.00
N ASP A 117 -14.49 0.76 6.50
CA ASP A 117 -15.56 0.17 5.70
C ASP A 117 -16.15 1.19 4.69
N ASP A 118 -16.43 2.43 5.14
CA ASP A 118 -16.93 3.48 4.25
C ASP A 118 -15.92 3.82 3.13
N LEU A 119 -14.64 3.91 3.45
CA LEU A 119 -13.59 4.16 2.47
C LEU A 119 -13.43 3.00 1.49
N ALA A 120 -13.48 1.75 1.96
CA ALA A 120 -13.43 0.56 1.11
C ALA A 120 -14.61 0.52 0.12
N LYS A 121 -15.81 0.90 0.57
CA LYS A 121 -17.01 1.01 -0.28
C LYS A 121 -16.89 2.11 -1.32
N ILE A 122 -16.34 3.28 -0.96
CA ILE A 122 -16.06 4.36 -1.92
C ILE A 122 -15.12 3.83 -3.01
N GLY A 123 -14.05 3.11 -2.63
CA GLY A 123 -13.11 2.51 -3.57
C GLY A 123 -13.75 1.49 -4.50
N SER A 124 -14.52 0.53 -3.96
CA SER A 124 -15.16 -0.55 -4.74
C SER A 124 -16.29 -0.05 -5.65
N ARG A 125 -16.99 1.00 -5.26
CA ARG A 125 -18.07 1.62 -6.06
C ARG A 125 -17.57 2.68 -7.03
N ARG A 126 -16.28 3.04 -6.99
CA ARG A 126 -15.71 4.12 -7.80
C ARG A 126 -16.40 5.46 -7.57
N GLU A 127 -16.83 5.73 -6.34
CA GLU A 127 -17.49 6.97 -5.95
C GLU A 127 -16.49 8.14 -5.90
N ALA A 128 -17.02 9.37 -5.89
CA ALA A 128 -16.20 10.56 -5.72
C ALA A 128 -15.48 10.58 -4.39
N ILE A 129 -14.20 10.92 -4.40
CA ILE A 129 -13.35 10.91 -3.21
C ILE A 129 -13.66 12.14 -2.35
N PRO A 130 -13.99 11.96 -1.06
CA PRO A 130 -14.22 13.07 -0.15
C PRO A 130 -12.98 13.94 0.05
N SER A 131 -13.17 15.20 0.39
CA SER A 131 -12.08 16.12 0.73
C SER A 131 -11.28 15.58 1.93
N GLY A 132 -9.94 15.68 1.86
CA GLY A 132 -9.03 15.18 2.90
C GLY A 132 -8.86 13.65 2.92
N VAL A 133 -9.22 12.98 1.84
CA VAL A 133 -8.99 11.54 1.63
C VAL A 133 -8.05 11.37 0.44
N PHE A 134 -7.04 10.53 0.58
CA PHE A 134 -6.11 10.18 -0.48
C PHE A 134 -6.66 9.01 -1.31
N LEU A 135 -6.53 9.11 -2.63
CA LEU A 135 -6.89 8.04 -3.56
C LEU A 135 -5.64 7.37 -4.10
N GLU A 136 -5.61 6.05 -4.01
CA GLU A 136 -4.57 5.21 -4.58
C GLU A 136 -5.16 4.19 -5.56
N HIS A 137 -4.42 3.92 -6.62
CA HIS A 137 -4.79 2.93 -7.64
C HIS A 137 -3.86 1.73 -7.55
N VAL A 138 -4.42 0.56 -7.26
CA VAL A 138 -3.67 -0.70 -7.15
C VAL A 138 -3.96 -1.53 -8.40
N HIS A 139 -2.97 -1.63 -9.29
CA HIS A 139 -3.14 -2.29 -10.60
C HIS A 139 -2.69 -3.75 -10.60
N THR A 140 -1.82 -4.14 -9.69
CA THR A 140 -1.29 -5.51 -9.55
C THR A 140 -1.45 -5.97 -8.11
N PRO A 141 -1.72 -7.28 -7.89
CA PRO A 141 -1.74 -7.83 -6.55
C PRO A 141 -0.38 -7.64 -5.85
N SER A 142 -0.43 -7.34 -4.56
CA SER A 142 0.78 -7.25 -3.71
C SER A 142 1.49 -8.60 -3.54
N VAL A 143 0.81 -9.68 -3.91
CA VAL A 143 1.35 -11.05 -3.91
C VAL A 143 1.04 -11.68 -5.27
N GLN A 144 2.07 -12.12 -5.96
CA GLN A 144 1.93 -12.89 -7.20
C GLN A 144 1.86 -14.38 -6.87
N GLU A 145 0.93 -15.10 -7.49
CA GLU A 145 0.93 -16.57 -7.45
C GLU A 145 2.07 -17.05 -8.35
N ASP A 146 2.99 -17.84 -7.80
CA ASP A 146 3.99 -18.54 -8.60
C ASP A 146 3.26 -19.57 -9.51
N PRO A 147 3.38 -19.48 -10.84
CA PRO A 147 2.66 -20.36 -11.77
C PRO A 147 3.16 -21.83 -11.73
N PHE A 148 4.06 -22.20 -10.83
CA PHE A 148 4.71 -23.52 -10.77
C PHE A 148 4.38 -24.37 -9.55
N THR A 149 3.25 -24.15 -8.88
CA THR A 149 2.82 -25.09 -7.83
C THR A 149 1.81 -26.08 -8.38
N GLU A 150 2.23 -26.92 -9.33
CA GLU A 150 1.55 -28.20 -9.57
C GLU A 150 1.90 -29.17 -8.43
N GLU A 151 0.87 -29.77 -7.85
CA GLU A 151 0.97 -30.78 -6.81
C GLU A 151 1.92 -31.92 -7.22
N ALA A 152 2.99 -32.15 -6.44
CA ALA A 152 3.70 -33.41 -6.44
C ALA A 152 3.60 -34.06 -5.05
N PRO A 153 3.34 -35.39 -4.97
CA PRO A 153 3.04 -36.06 -3.72
C PRO A 153 4.28 -36.18 -2.84
N GLN A 154 4.07 -36.02 -1.53
CA GLN A 154 5.10 -36.08 -0.50
C GLN A 154 5.81 -37.46 -0.45
N PRO A 155 7.12 -37.49 -0.24
CA PRO A 155 7.74 -38.47 0.60
C PRO A 155 8.31 -37.84 1.87
N LYS A 156 8.05 -38.53 2.97
CA LYS A 156 8.59 -38.23 4.29
C LYS A 156 10.11 -38.47 4.31
N SER A 157 10.89 -37.56 4.82
CA SER A 157 11.91 -37.75 5.88
C SER A 157 12.92 -36.61 5.92
N SER A 158 13.09 -36.08 7.10
CA SER A 158 14.26 -35.50 7.77
C SER A 158 15.49 -35.11 6.93
N THR A 159 15.83 -33.83 6.90
CA THR A 159 17.17 -33.27 7.19
C THR A 159 17.12 -31.72 7.13
N ASP A 160 17.95 -31.08 7.93
CA ASP A 160 18.05 -29.65 8.21
C ASP A 160 18.03 -28.71 6.98
N PRO A 161 17.44 -27.50 7.11
CA PRO A 161 17.37 -26.56 6.01
C PRO A 161 18.61 -25.67 5.94
N THR A 162 19.35 -25.81 4.85
CA THR A 162 20.23 -24.76 4.36
C THR A 162 19.36 -23.65 3.78
N GLU A 163 19.56 -22.43 4.26
CA GLU A 163 18.87 -21.23 3.78
C GLU A 163 19.03 -21.06 2.26
N ALA A 164 17.95 -21.31 1.52
CA ALA A 164 17.83 -20.86 0.14
C ALA A 164 17.14 -19.49 0.14
N GLU A 165 17.88 -18.46 -0.24
CA GLU A 165 17.38 -17.11 -0.46
C GLU A 165 16.26 -17.12 -1.49
N VAL A 166 15.03 -16.86 -1.06
CA VAL A 166 13.89 -16.60 -1.93
C VAL A 166 13.95 -15.12 -2.31
N PRO A 167 13.99 -14.74 -3.60
CA PRO A 167 14.04 -13.34 -3.98
C PRO A 167 12.79 -12.61 -3.51
N ALA A 168 13.03 -11.45 -2.93
CA ALA A 168 12.12 -10.72 -2.09
C ALA A 168 11.00 -10.04 -2.86
N VAL A 169 9.79 -10.58 -2.80
CA VAL A 169 8.54 -9.88 -3.15
C VAL A 169 8.35 -8.61 -2.29
N VAL A 170 8.93 -8.60 -1.08
CA VAL A 170 8.95 -7.41 -0.22
C VAL A 170 9.83 -6.30 -0.80
N ASP A 171 10.88 -6.65 -1.52
CA ASP A 171 11.70 -5.63 -2.19
C ASP A 171 10.93 -5.00 -3.34
N LEU A 172 10.05 -5.75 -4.04
CA LEU A 172 9.20 -5.21 -5.10
C LEU A 172 8.11 -4.27 -4.55
N ILE A 173 7.48 -4.63 -3.42
CA ILE A 173 6.51 -3.75 -2.74
C ILE A 173 7.22 -2.53 -2.13
N MET A 174 8.44 -2.72 -1.63
CA MET A 174 9.26 -1.62 -1.14
C MET A 174 9.88 -0.80 -2.28
N GLU A 175 10.15 -1.39 -3.46
CA GLU A 175 10.55 -0.62 -4.65
C GLU A 175 9.40 0.24 -5.19
N VAL A 176 8.16 -0.19 -5.05
CA VAL A 176 6.98 0.63 -5.41
C VAL A 176 6.71 1.72 -4.36
N LEU A 177 7.13 1.52 -3.10
CA LEU A 177 6.96 2.49 -2.00
C LEU A 177 8.26 3.19 -1.56
N VAL A 178 9.42 2.63 -1.84
CA VAL A 178 10.67 3.36 -1.91
C VAL A 178 10.70 4.02 -3.30
N ILE A 179 9.94 5.07 -3.42
CA ILE A 179 10.15 6.08 -4.46
C ILE A 179 11.62 6.44 -4.32
N THR A 180 12.44 6.02 -5.30
CA THR A 180 13.86 6.39 -5.34
C THR A 180 13.95 7.89 -5.14
N PRO A 181 14.98 8.42 -4.46
CA PRO A 181 15.10 9.86 -4.17
C PRO A 181 14.83 10.76 -5.38
N ASP A 182 14.97 10.20 -6.58
CA ASP A 182 14.93 10.91 -7.86
C ASP A 182 13.75 10.51 -8.76
N TRP A 183 12.64 9.96 -8.19
CA TRP A 183 11.48 9.58 -9.01
C TRP A 183 10.93 10.70 -9.89
N THR A 184 11.15 11.96 -9.51
CA THR A 184 10.72 13.14 -10.28
C THR A 184 11.60 13.42 -11.49
N VAL A 185 12.85 12.95 -11.48
CA VAL A 185 13.87 13.25 -12.51
C VAL A 185 13.45 12.79 -13.90
N PRO A 186 12.97 11.56 -14.13
CA PRO A 186 12.53 11.11 -15.44
C PRO A 186 11.37 11.94 -16.00
N TYR A 187 10.42 12.34 -15.14
CA TYR A 187 9.29 13.19 -15.55
C TYR A 187 9.75 14.58 -15.92
N ILE A 188 10.63 15.19 -15.13
CA ILE A 188 11.21 16.52 -15.41
C ILE A 188 12.00 16.49 -16.72
N ALA A 189 12.84 15.45 -16.92
CA ALA A 189 13.62 15.27 -18.14
C ALA A 189 12.70 15.15 -19.37
N TYR A 190 11.64 14.35 -19.29
CA TYR A 190 10.69 14.23 -20.40
C TYR A 190 9.90 15.51 -20.65
N ILE A 191 9.40 16.18 -19.62
CA ILE A 191 8.58 17.39 -19.79
C ILE A 191 9.42 18.53 -20.40
N LEU A 192 10.65 18.74 -19.92
CA LEU A 192 11.50 19.84 -20.36
C LEU A 192 12.29 19.55 -21.64
N ARG A 193 12.83 18.30 -21.77
CA ARG A 193 13.79 17.95 -22.81
C ARG A 193 13.34 16.84 -23.74
N LYS A 194 12.18 16.21 -23.47
CA LYS A 194 11.65 15.03 -24.19
C LYS A 194 12.59 13.82 -24.13
N GLU A 195 13.44 13.75 -23.10
CA GLU A 195 14.31 12.62 -22.85
C GLU A 195 13.50 11.48 -22.22
N LEU A 196 13.68 10.27 -22.74
CA LEU A 196 13.02 9.05 -22.27
C LEU A 196 14.07 8.01 -21.89
N PRO A 197 13.80 7.13 -20.93
CA PRO A 197 14.65 5.99 -20.64
C PRO A 197 14.70 5.03 -21.83
N GLU A 198 15.76 4.20 -21.87
CA GLU A 198 15.93 3.19 -22.92
C GLU A 198 14.88 2.07 -22.87
N ASN A 199 14.31 1.82 -21.70
CA ASN A 199 13.25 0.84 -21.51
C ASN A 199 11.93 1.37 -22.09
N GLU A 200 11.39 0.66 -23.10
CA GLU A 200 10.16 1.06 -23.78
C GLU A 200 8.93 1.09 -22.87
N GLU A 201 8.84 0.19 -21.87
CA GLU A 201 7.70 0.15 -20.94
C GLU A 201 7.72 1.35 -20.01
N GLU A 202 8.87 1.66 -19.42
CA GLU A 202 9.06 2.86 -18.60
C GLU A 202 8.82 4.14 -19.40
N ALA A 203 9.28 4.19 -20.64
CA ALA A 203 9.07 5.32 -21.53
C ALA A 203 7.58 5.57 -21.78
N ARG A 204 6.79 4.52 -22.04
CA ARG A 204 5.33 4.62 -22.21
C ARG A 204 4.64 5.10 -20.96
N GLU A 205 5.06 4.60 -19.81
CA GLU A 205 4.50 5.00 -18.51
C GLU A 205 4.78 6.48 -18.21
N ILE A 206 6.01 6.93 -18.42
CA ILE A 206 6.41 8.33 -18.24
C ILE A 206 5.60 9.24 -19.17
N ILE A 207 5.45 8.89 -20.46
CA ILE A 207 4.64 9.66 -21.41
C ILE A 207 3.19 9.76 -20.96
N HIS A 208 2.62 8.65 -20.50
CA HIS A 208 1.21 8.61 -20.08
C HIS A 208 0.99 9.44 -18.81
N ARG A 209 1.82 9.24 -17.78
CA ARG A 209 1.69 9.90 -16.47
C ARG A 209 2.10 11.37 -16.51
N SER A 210 3.06 11.75 -17.38
CA SER A 210 3.53 13.13 -17.48
C SER A 210 2.44 14.14 -17.85
N LYS A 211 1.32 13.67 -18.43
CA LYS A 211 0.16 14.51 -18.75
C LYS A 211 -0.48 15.19 -17.52
N ALA A 212 -0.31 14.58 -16.34
CA ALA A 212 -0.85 15.10 -15.08
C ALA A 212 0.14 16.00 -14.32
N PHE A 213 1.34 16.21 -14.88
CA PHE A 213 2.39 16.97 -14.22
C PHE A 213 2.80 18.20 -15.02
N THR A 214 3.20 19.23 -14.29
CA THR A 214 3.78 20.47 -14.82
C THR A 214 5.10 20.78 -14.09
N VAL A 215 6.09 21.31 -14.80
CA VAL A 215 7.34 21.72 -14.18
C VAL A 215 7.35 23.24 -14.01
N MET A 216 7.50 23.70 -12.77
CA MET A 216 7.66 25.11 -12.43
C MET A 216 8.95 25.31 -11.61
N ARG A 217 9.83 26.20 -12.06
CA ARG A 217 11.12 26.51 -11.40
C ARG A 217 11.97 25.27 -11.12
N GLY A 218 11.95 24.29 -12.06
CA GLY A 218 12.73 23.06 -11.94
C GLY A 218 12.16 22.01 -10.97
N GLN A 219 10.95 22.22 -10.45
CA GLN A 219 10.26 21.30 -9.56
C GLN A 219 9.00 20.76 -10.23
N LEU A 220 8.65 19.50 -9.93
CA LEU A 220 7.48 18.83 -10.48
C LEU A 220 6.24 19.16 -9.64
N TYR A 221 5.15 19.50 -10.31
CA TYR A 221 3.85 19.74 -9.69
C TYR A 221 2.79 18.88 -10.37
N ARG A 222 1.84 18.40 -9.58
CA ARG A 222 0.64 17.73 -10.07
C ARG A 222 -0.54 18.67 -9.97
N GLU A 223 -1.28 18.80 -11.04
CA GLU A 223 -2.52 19.56 -11.03
C GLU A 223 -3.66 18.69 -10.47
N SER A 224 -4.30 19.14 -9.39
CA SER A 224 -5.47 18.47 -8.84
C SER A 224 -6.70 18.77 -9.68
N ALA A 225 -7.74 17.93 -9.58
CA ALA A 225 -9.04 18.17 -10.25
C ALA A 225 -9.71 19.49 -9.83
N THR A 226 -9.26 20.10 -8.74
CA THR A 226 -9.74 21.39 -8.23
C THR A 226 -8.90 22.58 -8.71
N GLY A 227 -7.94 22.38 -9.61
CA GLY A 227 -7.06 23.43 -10.15
C GLY A 227 -5.95 23.88 -9.19
N VAL A 228 -5.74 23.15 -8.08
CA VAL A 228 -4.64 23.44 -7.16
C VAL A 228 -3.40 22.65 -7.58
N SER A 229 -2.29 23.35 -7.83
CA SER A 229 -0.99 22.72 -8.13
C SER A 229 -0.34 22.23 -6.84
N GLN A 230 -0.15 20.93 -6.74
CA GLN A 230 0.50 20.26 -5.60
C GLN A 230 1.95 19.99 -5.96
N LYS A 231 2.90 20.47 -5.13
CA LYS A 231 4.33 20.16 -5.31
C LYS A 231 4.55 18.66 -5.07
N CYS A 232 5.19 18.01 -6.03
CA CYS A 232 5.69 16.65 -5.88
C CYS A 232 7.00 16.72 -5.08
N ILE A 233 7.06 16.04 -3.97
CA ILE A 233 8.21 16.02 -3.05
C ILE A 233 8.82 14.63 -2.98
N THR A 234 10.11 14.57 -2.66
CA THR A 234 10.77 13.28 -2.38
C THR A 234 10.31 12.73 -1.03
N PRO A 235 10.47 11.43 -0.77
CA PRO A 235 10.16 10.85 0.53
C PRO A 235 10.94 11.48 1.68
N GLU A 236 12.18 11.94 1.43
CA GLU A 236 13.02 12.65 2.38
C GLU A 236 12.43 14.01 2.74
N GLU A 237 12.08 14.81 1.73
CA GLU A 237 11.40 16.10 1.91
C GLU A 237 10.07 15.93 2.65
N GLY A 238 9.30 14.88 2.31
CA GLY A 238 8.04 14.56 2.99
C GLY A 238 8.26 14.22 4.47
N ARG A 239 9.28 13.44 4.79
CA ARG A 239 9.65 13.13 6.18
C ARG A 239 10.07 14.37 6.96
N MET A 240 10.86 15.25 6.34
CA MET A 240 11.27 16.50 6.97
C MET A 240 10.08 17.39 7.28
N ILE A 241 9.16 17.59 6.33
CA ILE A 241 7.94 18.39 6.53
C ILE A 241 7.08 17.82 7.66
N ILE A 242 6.90 16.49 7.69
CA ILE A 242 6.14 15.83 8.74
C ILE A 242 6.81 16.01 10.11
N ASN A 243 8.14 15.85 10.18
CA ASN A 243 8.89 16.08 11.42
C ASN A 243 8.79 17.53 11.90
N ASP A 244 8.86 18.50 11.00
CA ASP A 244 8.73 19.93 11.35
C ASP A 244 7.33 20.24 11.89
N ILE A 245 6.28 19.67 11.28
CA ILE A 245 4.91 19.78 11.79
C ILE A 245 4.78 19.13 13.18
N HIS A 246 5.41 17.97 13.39
CA HIS A 246 5.37 17.25 14.67
C HIS A 246 6.22 17.90 15.77
N SER A 247 7.29 18.60 15.41
CA SER A 247 8.14 19.32 16.37
C SER A 247 7.56 20.68 16.82
N GLY A 248 6.42 21.07 16.25
CA GLY A 248 5.72 22.28 16.67
C GLY A 248 6.37 23.59 16.19
N THR A 249 7.17 23.53 15.12
CA THR A 249 7.87 24.72 14.59
C THR A 249 6.96 25.62 13.73
N CYS A 250 5.70 25.23 13.53
CA CYS A 250 4.65 26.10 12.96
C CYS A 250 3.81 26.65 14.12
N GLY A 251 4.28 27.74 14.71
CA GLY A 251 3.52 28.60 15.62
C GLY A 251 2.61 29.56 14.88
#